data_ef81dac621b7bf3aa1f697cb7c6a1033
#
_entry.id   ef81dac621b7bf3aa1f697cb7c6a1033
#
_cell.length_a   1.000
_cell.length_b   1.000
_cell.length_c   1.000
_cell.angle_alpha   90.00
_cell.angle_beta   90.00
_cell.angle_gamma   90.00
#
_symmetry.space_group_name_H-M   'P 1'
#
loop_
_entity.id
_entity.type
_entity.pdbx_description
1 polymer ?
#
loop_
_entity_poly.entity_id
_entity_poly.type
_entity_poly.pdbx_seq_one_letter_code
_entity_poly.pdbx_strand_id
1 'polypeptide(L)'
;LSAYSTAIIETSRGCPHSCEFCEIPIRLGKRPRNKSVEQVMTEISSLYALGADSIFIIDDNFFGNRKRALDLLVEIERFVKSIDYRVYFSCQFTIDISRDEEILILMNKANFRRVFVGIETPRELSLTMARKNQNTNVDLLDAVRRIQSNNIIVWGSFIVGFDSDDTNIFNEQLRFIQAASIPVAMVGILQAIPGTPLYKRIRQEGRLRDIEAGGIRGKANSLIHTNIKPVNMSSEELAEGYRYLVRNLYSYDNFAERLINAVKLGEKHGIKGR
;
A
#
# COMPACT_ATOMS: atom_id res chain seq x y z
N LEU A 1 -3.66 24.66 9.57
CA LEU A 1 -3.45 23.60 8.53
C LEU A 1 -2.74 24.09 7.29
N SER A 2 -2.60 25.41 7.07
CA SER A 2 -1.96 25.99 5.86
C SER A 2 -0.55 25.49 5.54
N ALA A 3 0.17 24.91 6.51
CA ALA A 3 1.48 24.31 6.33
C ALA A 3 1.47 22.83 5.93
N TYR A 4 0.32 22.17 5.94
CA TYR A 4 0.18 20.74 5.66
C TYR A 4 -0.68 20.50 4.43
N SER A 5 -0.20 19.68 3.52
CA SER A 5 -0.93 19.30 2.30
C SER A 5 -2.00 18.23 2.53
N THR A 6 -1.98 17.55 3.67
CA THR A 6 -2.89 16.44 3.98
C THR A 6 -3.07 16.32 5.49
N ALA A 7 -4.31 16.26 5.94
CA ALA A 7 -4.65 15.91 7.32
C ALA A 7 -4.64 14.38 7.49
N ILE A 8 -4.40 13.92 8.71
CA ILE A 8 -4.28 12.49 9.01
C ILE A 8 -5.30 12.12 10.09
N ILE A 9 -6.03 11.03 9.88
CA ILE A 9 -6.88 10.41 10.89
C ILE A 9 -6.62 8.91 10.95
N GLU A 10 -6.89 8.31 12.11
CA GLU A 10 -6.89 6.87 12.29
C GLU A 10 -8.29 6.44 12.71
N THR A 11 -8.86 5.48 12.01
CA THR A 11 -10.22 4.99 12.27
C THR A 11 -10.24 3.60 12.90
N SER A 12 -9.18 2.83 12.69
CA SER A 12 -8.99 1.50 13.27
C SER A 12 -7.51 1.14 13.45
N ARG A 13 -7.23 0.24 14.39
CA ARG A 13 -5.89 -0.35 14.63
C ARG A 13 -5.96 -1.85 14.60
N GLY A 14 -4.97 -2.48 13.97
CA GLY A 14 -4.82 -3.92 13.85
C GLY A 14 -5.24 -4.43 12.47
N CYS A 15 -4.67 -5.57 12.08
CA CYS A 15 -4.89 -6.17 10.77
C CYS A 15 -5.15 -7.67 10.91
N PRO A 16 -6.23 -8.23 10.29
CA PRO A 16 -6.59 -9.64 10.45
C PRO A 16 -5.61 -10.61 9.75
N HIS A 17 -4.80 -10.10 8.85
CA HIS A 17 -3.85 -10.90 8.08
C HIS A 17 -2.62 -11.32 8.89
N SER A 18 -1.86 -12.31 8.37
CA SER A 18 -0.72 -12.92 9.06
C SER A 18 0.51 -13.00 8.16
N CYS A 19 0.74 -11.95 7.35
CA CYS A 19 1.92 -11.88 6.50
C CYS A 19 3.20 -12.06 7.32
N GLU A 20 4.12 -12.93 6.87
CA GLU A 20 5.28 -13.38 7.63
C GLU A 20 6.22 -12.23 8.03
N PHE A 21 6.34 -11.23 7.18
CA PHE A 21 7.22 -10.07 7.35
C PHE A 21 6.64 -8.92 8.18
N CYS A 22 5.30 -8.93 8.41
CA CYS A 22 4.59 -7.78 8.95
C CYS A 22 4.59 -7.75 10.48
N GLU A 23 4.92 -6.61 11.06
CA GLU A 23 4.90 -6.40 12.52
C GLU A 23 3.52 -6.03 13.08
N ILE A 24 2.59 -5.58 12.24
CA ILE A 24 1.27 -5.07 12.68
C ILE A 24 0.51 -6.08 13.54
N PRO A 25 0.35 -7.37 13.14
CA PRO A 25 -0.36 -8.34 13.96
C PRO A 25 0.28 -8.57 15.34
N ILE A 26 1.58 -8.30 15.46
CA ILE A 26 2.34 -8.50 16.71
C ILE A 26 2.21 -7.28 17.62
N ARG A 27 2.33 -6.08 17.06
CA ARG A 27 2.30 -4.83 17.82
C ARG A 27 0.88 -4.35 18.13
N LEU A 28 -0.03 -4.46 17.17
CA LEU A 28 -1.38 -3.91 17.24
C LEU A 28 -2.48 -4.97 17.30
N GLY A 29 -2.12 -6.26 17.10
CA GLY A 29 -3.05 -7.38 17.16
C GLY A 29 -3.78 -7.65 15.85
N LYS A 30 -4.38 -8.86 15.77
CA LYS A 30 -5.10 -9.33 14.58
C LYS A 30 -6.56 -8.89 14.54
N ARG A 31 -7.15 -8.54 15.69
CA ARG A 31 -8.53 -8.08 15.74
C ARG A 31 -8.56 -6.55 15.59
N PRO A 32 -9.11 -6.02 14.51
CA PRO A 32 -9.22 -4.58 14.34
C PRO A 32 -10.05 -3.95 15.46
N ARG A 33 -9.52 -2.92 16.07
CA ARG A 33 -10.20 -2.08 17.06
C ARG A 33 -10.60 -0.78 16.39
N ASN A 34 -11.90 -0.54 16.29
CA ASN A 34 -12.44 0.56 15.52
C ASN A 34 -12.95 1.68 16.44
N LYS A 35 -12.78 2.93 16.04
CA LYS A 35 -13.59 4.05 16.53
C LYS A 35 -15.03 3.87 16.05
N SER A 36 -16.01 4.45 16.73
CA SER A 36 -17.37 4.51 16.19
C SER A 36 -17.40 5.38 14.92
N VAL A 37 -18.41 5.16 14.07
CA VAL A 37 -18.61 5.99 12.86
C VAL A 37 -18.80 7.46 13.26
N GLU A 38 -19.56 7.73 14.32
CA GLU A 38 -19.80 9.07 14.85
C GLU A 38 -18.50 9.77 15.26
N GLN A 39 -17.61 9.06 16.00
CA GLN A 39 -16.30 9.62 16.38
C GLN A 39 -15.49 10.04 15.17
N VAL A 40 -15.41 9.17 14.14
CA VAL A 40 -14.67 9.47 12.92
C VAL A 40 -15.28 10.63 12.14
N MET A 41 -16.60 10.68 12.04
CA MET A 41 -17.28 11.79 11.34
C MET A 41 -17.11 13.12 12.08
N THR A 42 -17.05 13.10 13.42
CA THR A 42 -16.71 14.29 14.22
C THR A 42 -15.30 14.79 13.91
N GLU A 43 -14.31 13.88 13.82
CA GLU A 43 -12.93 14.24 13.46
C GLU A 43 -12.86 14.80 12.04
N ILE A 44 -13.52 14.16 11.05
CA ILE A 44 -13.58 14.63 9.66
C ILE A 44 -14.21 16.02 9.57
N SER A 45 -15.35 16.24 10.25
CA SER A 45 -16.03 17.53 10.26
C SER A 45 -15.17 18.63 10.88
N SER A 46 -14.43 18.31 11.95
CA SER A 46 -13.51 19.24 12.60
C SER A 46 -12.36 19.62 11.65
N LEU A 47 -11.78 18.65 10.94
CA LEU A 47 -10.72 18.90 9.96
C LEU A 47 -11.24 19.75 8.78
N TYR A 48 -12.45 19.47 8.31
CA TYR A 48 -13.10 20.27 7.28
C TYR A 48 -13.27 21.73 7.73
N ALA A 49 -13.79 21.95 8.94
CA ALA A 49 -13.95 23.30 9.49
C ALA A 49 -12.62 24.06 9.63
N LEU A 50 -11.50 23.34 9.77
CA LEU A 50 -10.13 23.89 9.79
C LEU A 50 -9.55 24.09 8.38
N GLY A 51 -10.28 23.80 7.31
CA GLY A 51 -9.87 24.01 5.94
C GLY A 51 -9.10 22.83 5.30
N ALA A 52 -9.19 21.62 5.84
CA ALA A 52 -8.59 20.46 5.22
C ALA A 52 -9.32 20.07 3.94
N ASP A 53 -8.59 19.95 2.82
CA ASP A 53 -9.08 19.52 1.51
C ASP A 53 -8.60 18.10 1.14
N SER A 54 -7.69 17.53 1.92
CA SER A 54 -7.16 16.18 1.76
C SER A 54 -7.02 15.49 3.12
N ILE A 55 -7.62 14.31 3.27
CA ILE A 55 -7.57 13.51 4.49
C ILE A 55 -7.07 12.11 4.17
N PHE A 56 -5.99 11.68 4.84
CA PHE A 56 -5.48 10.32 4.75
C PHE A 56 -5.89 9.52 5.99
N ILE A 57 -6.61 8.42 5.77
CA ILE A 57 -6.95 7.44 6.79
C ILE A 57 -5.80 6.43 6.89
N ILE A 58 -5.04 6.50 8.00
CA ILE A 58 -3.79 5.74 8.19
C ILE A 58 -4.00 4.38 8.86
N ASP A 59 -5.18 3.80 8.75
CA ASP A 59 -5.47 2.47 9.29
C ASP A 59 -4.50 1.42 8.72
N ASP A 60 -4.14 0.41 9.51
CA ASP A 60 -3.31 -0.71 9.04
C ASP A 60 -3.96 -1.50 7.88
N ASN A 61 -5.28 -1.55 7.87
CA ASN A 61 -6.12 -2.05 6.79
C ASN A 61 -7.53 -1.49 6.97
N PHE A 62 -7.93 -0.54 6.14
CA PHE A 62 -9.22 0.14 6.23
C PHE A 62 -10.41 -0.84 6.21
N PHE A 63 -10.30 -1.92 5.43
CA PHE A 63 -11.31 -2.98 5.35
C PHE A 63 -11.06 -4.15 6.30
N GLY A 64 -10.21 -4.01 7.30
CA GLY A 64 -9.98 -5.02 8.33
C GLY A 64 -11.26 -5.43 9.09
N ASN A 65 -12.24 -4.52 9.18
CA ASN A 65 -13.63 -4.80 9.53
C ASN A 65 -14.53 -4.27 8.41
N ARG A 66 -14.88 -5.14 7.46
CA ARG A 66 -15.60 -4.77 6.23
C ARG A 66 -16.93 -4.07 6.50
N LYS A 67 -17.75 -4.60 7.42
CA LYS A 67 -19.06 -4.02 7.73
C LYS A 67 -18.91 -2.57 8.22
N ARG A 68 -18.03 -2.37 9.20
CA ARG A 68 -17.77 -1.04 9.76
C ARG A 68 -17.21 -0.07 8.72
N ALA A 69 -16.32 -0.53 7.81
CA ALA A 69 -15.80 0.30 6.74
C ALA A 69 -16.90 0.74 5.76
N LEU A 70 -17.85 -0.14 5.43
CA LEU A 70 -19.00 0.21 4.61
C LEU A 70 -19.90 1.25 5.29
N ASP A 71 -20.22 1.05 6.59
CA ASP A 71 -21.02 2.01 7.35
C ASP A 71 -20.33 3.40 7.35
N LEU A 72 -19.02 3.45 7.52
CA LEU A 72 -18.26 4.69 7.46
C LEU A 72 -18.26 5.31 6.05
N LEU A 73 -18.08 4.53 5.00
CA LEU A 73 -18.10 5.03 3.61
C LEU A 73 -19.43 5.68 3.26
N VAL A 74 -20.55 5.11 3.72
CA VAL A 74 -21.89 5.69 3.52
C VAL A 74 -22.00 7.06 4.19
N GLU A 75 -21.50 7.22 5.42
CA GLU A 75 -21.54 8.50 6.11
C GLU A 75 -20.58 9.53 5.48
N ILE A 76 -19.39 9.09 5.03
CA ILE A 76 -18.47 9.97 4.29
C ILE A 76 -19.14 10.42 2.96
N GLU A 77 -19.83 9.53 2.23
CA GLU A 77 -20.55 9.91 1.00
C GLU A 77 -21.62 10.97 1.30
N ARG A 78 -22.41 10.81 2.38
CA ARG A 78 -23.39 11.81 2.80
C ARG A 78 -22.74 13.14 3.13
N PHE A 79 -21.66 13.09 3.88
CA PHE A 79 -20.89 14.29 4.24
C PHE A 79 -20.37 15.02 3.00
N VAL A 80 -19.74 14.31 2.07
CA VAL A 80 -19.21 14.89 0.82
C VAL A 80 -20.28 15.56 -0.03
N LYS A 81 -21.53 15.07 0.03
CA LYS A 81 -22.67 15.68 -0.67
C LYS A 81 -23.21 16.94 0.02
N SER A 82 -22.90 17.13 1.29
CA SER A 82 -23.44 18.24 2.10
C SER A 82 -22.49 19.42 2.29
N ILE A 83 -21.25 19.32 1.80
CA ILE A 83 -20.21 20.33 2.00
C ILE A 83 -20.02 21.26 0.81
N ASP A 84 -19.56 22.49 1.07
CA ASP A 84 -19.42 23.54 0.06
C ASP A 84 -18.16 23.40 -0.79
N TYR A 85 -17.04 22.93 -0.21
CA TYR A 85 -15.81 22.69 -0.95
C TYR A 85 -15.41 21.22 -0.90
N ARG A 86 -14.62 20.81 -1.88
CA ARG A 86 -14.30 19.41 -2.09
C ARG A 86 -13.20 18.91 -1.15
N VAL A 87 -13.47 17.81 -0.46
CA VAL A 87 -12.48 17.06 0.32
C VAL A 87 -12.18 15.74 -0.37
N TYR A 88 -10.90 15.39 -0.46
CA TYR A 88 -10.44 14.13 -1.02
C TYR A 88 -9.95 13.19 0.09
N PHE A 89 -10.29 11.93 -0.04
CA PHE A 89 -9.86 10.90 0.90
C PHE A 89 -8.85 9.96 0.26
N SER A 90 -7.99 9.42 1.11
CA SER A 90 -7.09 8.30 0.80
C SER A 90 -7.03 7.34 1.98
N CYS A 91 -6.80 6.07 1.71
CA CYS A 91 -6.63 5.03 2.73
C CYS A 91 -5.69 3.94 2.24
N GLN A 92 -5.42 2.96 3.09
CA GLN A 92 -4.71 1.74 2.70
C GLN A 92 -5.55 0.49 2.95
N PHE A 93 -5.45 -0.47 2.04
CA PHE A 93 -6.16 -1.74 2.12
C PHE A 93 -5.45 -2.85 1.31
N THR A 94 -5.95 -4.06 1.43
CA THR A 94 -5.44 -5.24 0.70
C THR A 94 -6.11 -5.39 -0.66
N ILE A 95 -5.38 -5.90 -1.66
CA ILE A 95 -5.75 -5.93 -3.08
C ILE A 95 -7.07 -6.69 -3.36
N ASP A 96 -7.46 -7.62 -2.49
CA ASP A 96 -8.68 -8.43 -2.60
C ASP A 96 -9.97 -7.60 -2.64
N ILE A 97 -9.96 -6.37 -2.12
CA ILE A 97 -11.07 -5.41 -2.22
C ILE A 97 -11.41 -5.05 -3.67
N SER A 98 -10.45 -5.18 -4.59
CA SER A 98 -10.69 -4.95 -6.02
C SER A 98 -11.78 -5.83 -6.63
N ARG A 99 -12.14 -6.95 -5.98
CA ARG A 99 -13.21 -7.86 -6.42
C ARG A 99 -14.62 -7.35 -6.09
N ASP A 100 -14.72 -6.35 -5.22
CA ASP A 100 -16.00 -5.79 -4.78
C ASP A 100 -16.25 -4.45 -5.48
N GLU A 101 -16.96 -4.52 -6.61
CA GLU A 101 -17.26 -3.35 -7.43
C GLU A 101 -18.14 -2.34 -6.68
N GLU A 102 -19.07 -2.80 -5.84
CA GLU A 102 -19.93 -1.92 -5.05
C GLU A 102 -19.13 -1.07 -4.08
N ILE A 103 -18.11 -1.68 -3.45
CA ILE A 103 -17.17 -0.94 -2.58
C ILE A 103 -16.41 0.11 -3.39
N LEU A 104 -15.86 -0.23 -4.55
CA LEU A 104 -15.09 0.69 -5.37
C LEU A 104 -15.95 1.88 -5.83
N ILE A 105 -17.18 1.62 -6.25
CA ILE A 105 -18.14 2.65 -6.61
C ILE A 105 -18.45 3.55 -5.40
N LEU A 106 -18.69 2.98 -4.23
CA LEU A 106 -18.98 3.73 -3.01
C LEU A 106 -17.78 4.58 -2.57
N MET A 107 -16.56 4.03 -2.63
CA MET A 107 -15.33 4.78 -2.37
C MET A 107 -15.19 5.99 -3.30
N ASN A 108 -15.47 5.81 -4.60
CA ASN A 108 -15.44 6.92 -5.54
C ASN A 108 -16.48 7.99 -5.20
N LYS A 109 -17.74 7.60 -4.86
CA LYS A 109 -18.79 8.52 -4.42
C LYS A 109 -18.42 9.26 -3.12
N ALA A 110 -17.68 8.59 -2.22
CA ALA A 110 -17.13 9.17 -1.00
C ALA A 110 -15.85 9.98 -1.21
N ASN A 111 -15.50 10.33 -2.46
CA ASN A 111 -14.31 11.09 -2.85
C ASN A 111 -12.96 10.46 -2.48
N PHE A 112 -12.87 9.15 -2.35
CA PHE A 112 -11.57 8.49 -2.30
C PHE A 112 -10.92 8.57 -3.68
N ARG A 113 -9.72 9.15 -3.75
CA ARG A 113 -9.00 9.38 -5.01
C ARG A 113 -7.66 8.67 -5.08
N ARG A 114 -7.15 8.22 -3.94
CA ARG A 114 -5.90 7.50 -3.83
C ARG A 114 -6.03 6.38 -2.81
N VAL A 115 -5.38 5.27 -3.11
CA VAL A 115 -5.28 4.15 -2.17
C VAL A 115 -3.86 3.60 -2.15
N PHE A 116 -3.40 3.24 -0.96
CA PHE A 116 -2.15 2.54 -0.80
C PHE A 116 -2.42 1.04 -0.69
N VAL A 117 -1.80 0.26 -1.57
CA VAL A 117 -2.05 -1.19 -1.67
C VAL A 117 -0.75 -1.96 -1.57
N GLY A 118 -0.68 -2.87 -0.60
CA GLY A 118 0.42 -3.82 -0.47
C GLY A 118 0.33 -4.91 -1.54
N ILE A 119 1.00 -4.73 -2.67
CA ILE A 119 1.09 -5.71 -3.75
C ILE A 119 2.25 -6.67 -3.50
N GLU A 120 3.34 -6.15 -2.99
CA GLU A 120 4.62 -6.74 -2.60
C GLU A 120 5.42 -7.26 -3.79
N THR A 121 4.88 -8.18 -4.59
CA THR A 121 5.58 -8.79 -5.71
C THR A 121 4.59 -9.40 -6.71
N PRO A 122 4.92 -9.43 -8.01
CA PRO A 122 4.13 -10.17 -8.99
C PRO A 122 4.32 -11.70 -8.91
N ARG A 123 5.32 -12.19 -8.15
CA ARG A 123 5.59 -13.64 -8.01
C ARG A 123 4.66 -14.29 -7.00
N GLU A 124 3.77 -15.15 -7.46
CA GLU A 124 2.83 -15.88 -6.58
C GLU A 124 3.55 -16.76 -5.57
N LEU A 125 4.68 -17.37 -5.94
CA LEU A 125 5.49 -18.19 -5.02
C LEU A 125 5.99 -17.36 -3.84
N SER A 126 6.51 -16.15 -4.09
CA SER A 126 6.96 -15.22 -3.03
C SER A 126 5.80 -14.81 -2.12
N LEU A 127 4.62 -14.54 -2.68
CA LEU A 127 3.41 -14.21 -1.91
C LEU A 127 2.97 -15.37 -1.00
N THR A 128 2.99 -16.59 -1.54
CA THR A 128 2.63 -17.80 -0.80
C THR A 128 3.60 -18.06 0.35
N MET A 129 4.91 -18.01 0.09
CA MET A 129 5.94 -18.17 1.11
C MET A 129 5.86 -17.10 2.20
N ALA A 130 5.56 -15.87 1.83
CA ALA A 130 5.37 -14.73 2.74
C ALA A 130 4.00 -14.75 3.45
N ARG A 131 3.16 -15.76 3.22
CA ARG A 131 1.79 -15.87 3.77
C ARG A 131 0.92 -14.64 3.47
N LYS A 132 1.14 -14.02 2.31
CA LYS A 132 0.32 -12.90 1.79
C LYS A 132 -0.91 -13.46 1.05
N ASN A 133 -1.70 -14.29 1.72
CA ASN A 133 -2.78 -15.07 1.12
C ASN A 133 -3.87 -14.23 0.45
N GLN A 134 -4.08 -12.99 0.88
CA GLN A 134 -5.02 -12.07 0.25
C GLN A 134 -4.61 -11.63 -1.16
N ASN A 135 -3.33 -11.82 -1.52
CA ASN A 135 -2.80 -11.51 -2.85
C ASN A 135 -2.67 -12.77 -3.74
N THR A 136 -2.75 -13.98 -3.18
CA THR A 136 -2.71 -15.23 -3.96
C THR A 136 -4.05 -15.47 -4.66
N ASN A 137 -4.05 -16.17 -5.79
CA ASN A 137 -5.25 -16.41 -6.62
C ASN A 137 -5.97 -15.11 -7.04
N VAL A 138 -5.22 -14.01 -7.20
CA VAL A 138 -5.68 -12.73 -7.71
C VAL A 138 -4.89 -12.39 -8.96
N ASP A 139 -5.55 -12.09 -10.08
CA ASP A 139 -4.89 -11.39 -11.17
C ASP A 139 -4.59 -9.96 -10.68
N LEU A 140 -3.36 -9.74 -10.23
CA LEU A 140 -2.93 -8.46 -9.65
C LEU A 140 -3.02 -7.32 -10.65
N LEU A 141 -2.82 -7.59 -11.95
CA LEU A 141 -2.90 -6.58 -13.01
C LEU A 141 -4.35 -6.14 -13.23
N ASP A 142 -5.27 -7.11 -13.32
CA ASP A 142 -6.71 -6.84 -13.43
C ASP A 142 -7.22 -6.13 -12.18
N ALA A 143 -6.79 -6.57 -11.00
CA ALA A 143 -7.17 -5.97 -9.72
C ALA A 143 -6.81 -4.48 -9.63
N VAL A 144 -5.59 -4.12 -10.01
CA VAL A 144 -5.17 -2.70 -10.05
C VAL A 144 -5.99 -1.93 -11.08
N ARG A 145 -6.22 -2.49 -12.27
CA ARG A 145 -7.03 -1.85 -13.31
C ARG A 145 -8.46 -1.58 -12.85
N ARG A 146 -9.09 -2.53 -12.14
CA ARG A 146 -10.44 -2.34 -11.58
C ARG A 146 -10.50 -1.18 -10.60
N ILE A 147 -9.52 -1.06 -9.69
CA ILE A 147 -9.45 0.06 -8.76
C ILE A 147 -9.31 1.37 -9.55
N GLN A 148 -8.38 1.43 -10.50
CA GLN A 148 -8.12 2.66 -11.28
C GLN A 148 -9.27 3.04 -12.19
N SER A 149 -10.01 2.07 -12.73
CA SER A 149 -11.22 2.31 -13.52
C SER A 149 -12.33 2.98 -12.70
N ASN A 150 -12.30 2.88 -11.39
CA ASN A 150 -13.20 3.60 -10.50
C ASN A 150 -12.68 5.00 -10.09
N ASN A 151 -11.75 5.58 -10.86
CA ASN A 151 -11.15 6.88 -10.61
C ASN A 151 -10.41 6.98 -9.26
N ILE A 152 -9.78 5.88 -8.85
CA ILE A 152 -8.99 5.76 -7.63
C ILE A 152 -7.57 5.39 -8.02
N ILE A 153 -6.62 6.29 -7.85
CA ILE A 153 -5.21 6.06 -8.19
C ILE A 153 -4.59 5.09 -7.17
N VAL A 154 -3.92 4.06 -7.66
CA VAL A 154 -3.21 3.09 -6.82
C VAL A 154 -1.77 3.56 -6.59
N TRP A 155 -1.40 3.68 -5.32
CA TRP A 155 -0.02 3.72 -4.85
C TRP A 155 0.34 2.31 -4.38
N GLY A 156 1.31 1.69 -5.02
CA GLY A 156 1.68 0.30 -4.75
C GLY A 156 2.88 0.19 -3.81
N SER A 157 2.78 -0.69 -2.82
CA SER A 157 3.94 -1.14 -2.04
C SER A 157 4.51 -2.41 -2.64
N PHE A 158 5.83 -2.46 -2.78
CA PHE A 158 6.57 -3.57 -3.36
C PHE A 158 7.77 -3.93 -2.49
N ILE A 159 8.13 -5.20 -2.52
CA ILE A 159 9.27 -5.74 -1.79
C ILE A 159 10.09 -6.61 -2.75
N VAL A 160 11.42 -6.48 -2.70
CA VAL A 160 12.37 -7.37 -3.35
C VAL A 160 13.22 -8.09 -2.30
N GLY A 161 13.76 -9.26 -2.66
CA GLY A 161 14.61 -10.05 -1.76
C GLY A 161 13.88 -11.12 -0.98
N PHE A 162 12.71 -11.56 -1.44
CA PHE A 162 12.09 -12.80 -0.96
C PHE A 162 12.96 -14.02 -1.30
N ASP A 163 12.78 -15.12 -0.58
CA ASP A 163 13.60 -16.32 -0.74
C ASP A 163 13.51 -16.94 -2.15
N SER A 164 12.40 -16.76 -2.86
CA SER A 164 12.24 -17.20 -4.24
C SER A 164 12.71 -16.19 -5.29
N ASP A 165 13.17 -15.00 -4.87
CA ASP A 165 13.63 -13.99 -5.81
C ASP A 165 15.05 -14.32 -6.30
N ASP A 166 15.27 -14.18 -7.59
CA ASP A 166 16.55 -14.11 -8.27
C ASP A 166 16.72 -12.73 -8.92
N THR A 167 17.81 -12.52 -9.63
CA THR A 167 18.11 -11.22 -10.27
C THR A 167 17.08 -10.79 -11.34
N ASN A 168 16.21 -11.68 -11.81
CA ASN A 168 15.15 -11.34 -12.76
C ASN A 168 14.00 -10.56 -12.11
N ILE A 169 13.83 -10.64 -10.76
CA ILE A 169 12.74 -10.01 -10.05
C ILE A 169 12.65 -8.50 -10.30
N PHE A 170 13.80 -7.82 -10.47
CA PHE A 170 13.84 -6.38 -10.69
C PHE A 170 13.17 -6.00 -12.02
N ASN A 171 13.42 -6.76 -13.07
CA ASN A 171 12.78 -6.57 -14.36
C ASN A 171 11.30 -7.00 -14.36
N GLU A 172 10.97 -8.05 -13.62
CA GLU A 172 9.57 -8.51 -13.48
C GLU A 172 8.73 -7.45 -12.76
N GLN A 173 9.23 -6.90 -11.65
CA GLN A 173 8.53 -5.82 -10.94
C GLN A 173 8.43 -4.55 -11.80
N LEU A 174 9.51 -4.15 -12.49
CA LEU A 174 9.47 -3.00 -13.38
C LEU A 174 8.38 -3.15 -14.44
N ARG A 175 8.35 -4.29 -15.14
CA ARG A 175 7.34 -4.59 -16.16
C ARG A 175 5.93 -4.61 -15.60
N PHE A 176 5.73 -5.25 -14.45
CA PHE A 176 4.44 -5.29 -13.78
C PHE A 176 3.94 -3.88 -13.42
N ILE A 177 4.77 -3.08 -12.78
CA ILE A 177 4.42 -1.72 -12.34
C ILE A 177 4.09 -0.83 -13.55
N GLN A 178 4.84 -0.95 -14.66
CA GLN A 178 4.54 -0.25 -15.91
C GLN A 178 3.21 -0.72 -16.50
N ALA A 179 3.01 -2.03 -16.67
CA ALA A 179 1.80 -2.60 -17.24
C ALA A 179 0.54 -2.31 -16.41
N ALA A 180 0.68 -2.25 -15.08
CA ALA A 180 -0.40 -1.89 -14.17
C ALA A 180 -0.65 -0.38 -14.08
N SER A 181 0.20 0.44 -14.73
CA SER A 181 0.11 1.91 -14.68
C SER A 181 0.03 2.46 -13.25
N ILE A 182 0.88 1.94 -12.35
CA ILE A 182 0.98 2.40 -10.96
C ILE A 182 1.93 3.61 -10.92
N PRO A 183 1.43 4.85 -10.71
CA PRO A 183 2.29 6.05 -10.80
C PRO A 183 3.30 6.09 -9.65
N VAL A 184 2.87 5.76 -8.44
CA VAL A 184 3.73 5.76 -7.25
C VAL A 184 3.92 4.32 -6.77
N ALA A 185 5.14 3.81 -6.88
CA ALA A 185 5.55 2.49 -6.45
C ALA A 185 6.61 2.62 -5.35
N MET A 186 6.24 2.32 -4.12
CA MET A 186 7.18 2.30 -2.98
C MET A 186 7.83 0.93 -2.92
N VAL A 187 9.08 0.84 -3.34
CA VAL A 187 9.85 -0.42 -3.31
C VAL A 187 10.75 -0.44 -2.09
N GLY A 188 10.71 -1.53 -1.34
CA GLY A 188 11.62 -1.82 -0.24
C GLY A 188 12.39 -3.11 -0.45
N ILE A 189 13.52 -3.27 0.25
CA ILE A 189 14.20 -4.57 0.36
C ILE A 189 13.66 -5.27 1.61
N LEU A 190 13.37 -6.57 1.51
CA LEU A 190 12.83 -7.38 2.60
C LEU A 190 13.69 -7.28 3.86
N GLN A 191 13.05 -7.02 4.99
CA GLN A 191 13.68 -6.91 6.30
C GLN A 191 13.06 -7.93 7.26
N ALA A 192 13.89 -8.63 8.01
CA ALA A 192 13.45 -9.45 9.13
C ALA A 192 13.27 -8.58 10.38
N ILE A 193 12.05 -8.09 10.60
CA ILE A 193 11.74 -7.24 11.74
C ILE A 193 11.66 -8.08 13.02
N PRO A 194 12.35 -7.72 14.12
CA PRO A 194 12.31 -8.47 15.37
C PRO A 194 10.90 -8.78 15.85
N GLY A 195 10.68 -10.02 16.26
CA GLY A 195 9.37 -10.52 16.71
C GLY A 195 8.50 -11.12 15.62
N THR A 196 8.72 -10.80 14.34
CA THR A 196 7.95 -11.37 13.22
C THR A 196 8.23 -12.85 13.00
N PRO A 197 7.29 -13.61 12.39
CA PRO A 197 7.57 -14.98 11.96
C PRO A 197 8.78 -15.07 11.03
N LEU A 198 8.93 -14.14 10.10
CA LEU A 198 10.08 -14.03 9.21
C LEU A 198 11.39 -13.95 10.02
N TYR A 199 11.46 -13.08 11.02
CA TYR A 199 12.66 -12.94 11.86
C TYR A 199 13.05 -14.25 12.55
N LYS A 200 12.05 -14.97 13.09
CA LYS A 200 12.27 -16.25 13.75
C LYS A 200 12.80 -17.29 12.78
N ARG A 201 12.22 -17.38 11.59
CA ARG A 201 12.64 -18.31 10.54
C ARG A 201 14.06 -18.02 10.05
N ILE A 202 14.34 -16.78 9.66
CA ILE A 202 15.66 -16.36 9.17
C ILE A 202 16.75 -16.57 10.21
N ARG A 203 16.44 -16.33 11.49
CA ARG A 203 17.36 -16.61 12.60
C ARG A 203 17.65 -18.11 12.74
N GLN A 204 16.63 -18.96 12.67
CA GLN A 204 16.76 -20.43 12.76
C GLN A 204 17.56 -21.00 11.58
N GLU A 205 17.43 -20.40 10.40
CA GLU A 205 18.20 -20.76 9.20
C GLU A 205 19.65 -20.24 9.22
N GLY A 206 20.06 -19.49 10.23
CA GLY A 206 21.40 -18.88 10.29
C GLY A 206 21.65 -17.81 9.24
N ARG A 207 20.60 -17.21 8.69
CA ARG A 207 20.66 -16.22 7.62
C ARG A 207 20.48 -14.77 8.11
N LEU A 208 20.25 -14.58 9.41
CA LEU A 208 20.20 -13.25 10.00
C LEU A 208 21.59 -12.63 10.03
N ARG A 209 21.73 -11.41 9.53
CA ARG A 209 22.99 -10.65 9.57
C ARG A 209 22.98 -9.78 10.82
N ASP A 210 24.09 -9.76 11.54
CA ASP A 210 24.32 -8.76 12.59
C ASP A 210 24.58 -7.41 11.91
N ILE A 211 23.54 -6.63 11.79
CA ILE A 211 23.64 -5.23 11.43
C ILE A 211 23.69 -4.49 12.75
N GLU A 212 24.84 -3.88 13.07
CA GLU A 212 24.96 -3.00 14.24
C GLU A 212 23.75 -2.07 14.32
N ALA A 213 23.20 -1.90 15.51
CA ALA A 213 21.97 -1.17 15.79
C ALA A 213 21.96 0.30 15.30
N GLY A 214 23.07 0.83 14.81
CA GLY A 214 23.22 2.13 14.15
C GLY A 214 23.01 2.13 12.62
N GLY A 215 23.03 0.96 11.95
CA GLY A 215 22.93 0.86 10.48
C GLY A 215 21.52 1.12 9.94
N ILE A 216 20.47 0.86 10.72
CA ILE A 216 19.08 0.99 10.28
C ILE A 216 18.48 2.37 10.63
N ARG A 217 18.98 3.05 11.67
CA ARG A 217 18.33 4.26 12.21
C ARG A 217 18.99 5.61 11.86
N GLY A 218 20.11 5.64 11.16
CA GLY A 218 20.85 6.90 11.11
C GLY A 218 21.51 7.31 9.80
N LYS A 219 21.49 6.51 8.75
CA LYS A 219 22.11 6.89 7.48
C LYS A 219 21.10 6.85 6.34
N ALA A 220 21.16 7.83 5.45
CA ALA A 220 20.34 7.96 4.24
C ALA A 220 20.38 6.72 3.31
N ASN A 221 21.22 5.74 3.57
CA ASN A 221 21.38 4.49 2.84
C ASN A 221 20.67 3.29 3.49
N SER A 222 19.89 3.47 4.56
CA SER A 222 19.24 2.34 5.27
C SER A 222 18.19 1.58 4.43
N LEU A 223 17.66 2.18 3.37
CA LEU A 223 16.71 1.56 2.45
C LEU A 223 17.35 0.55 1.49
N ILE A 224 18.68 0.54 1.35
CA ILE A 224 19.43 -0.29 0.40
C ILE A 224 20.01 -1.54 1.07
N HIS A 225 19.90 -1.66 2.38
CA HIS A 225 20.46 -2.79 3.14
C HIS A 225 19.35 -3.67 3.71
N THR A 226 19.63 -4.97 3.74
CA THR A 226 18.78 -5.96 4.42
C THR A 226 19.60 -6.67 5.52
N ASN A 227 18.92 -7.05 6.60
CA ASN A 227 19.48 -7.91 7.64
C ASN A 227 19.33 -9.41 7.32
N ILE A 228 18.95 -9.74 6.08
CA ILE A 228 18.80 -11.11 5.60
C ILE A 228 19.91 -11.43 4.62
N LYS A 229 20.48 -12.65 4.70
CA LYS A 229 21.29 -13.21 3.62
C LYS A 229 20.33 -13.75 2.55
N PRO A 230 20.32 -13.21 1.32
CA PRO A 230 19.44 -13.72 0.25
C PRO A 230 19.78 -15.17 -0.10
N VAL A 231 18.85 -15.86 -0.79
CA VAL A 231 19.03 -17.27 -1.18
C VAL A 231 19.61 -17.39 -2.58
N ASN A 232 18.99 -16.74 -3.56
CA ASN A 232 19.28 -16.95 -4.99
C ASN A 232 20.05 -15.78 -5.62
N MET A 233 20.58 -14.87 -4.83
CA MET A 233 21.43 -13.77 -5.28
C MET A 233 22.35 -13.34 -4.12
N SER A 234 23.42 -12.63 -4.41
CA SER A 234 24.26 -11.99 -3.41
C SER A 234 23.59 -10.73 -2.83
N SER A 235 24.10 -10.23 -1.71
CA SER A 235 23.63 -8.96 -1.13
C SER A 235 23.94 -7.77 -2.03
N GLU A 236 25.03 -7.85 -2.76
CA GLU A 236 25.49 -6.86 -3.73
C GLU A 236 24.56 -6.83 -4.94
N GLU A 237 24.21 -7.98 -5.52
CA GLU A 237 23.25 -8.09 -6.62
C GLU A 237 21.86 -7.57 -6.21
N LEU A 238 21.41 -7.87 -4.98
CA LEU A 238 20.15 -7.34 -4.45
C LEU A 238 20.18 -5.81 -4.37
N ALA A 239 21.26 -5.24 -3.85
CA ALA A 239 21.39 -3.78 -3.72
C ALA A 239 21.51 -3.07 -5.08
N GLU A 240 22.24 -3.65 -6.02
CA GLU A 240 22.37 -3.10 -7.39
C GLU A 240 21.06 -3.20 -8.16
N GLY A 241 20.41 -4.35 -8.10
CA GLY A 241 19.11 -4.56 -8.72
C GLY A 241 18.03 -3.65 -8.16
N TYR A 242 18.03 -3.41 -6.85
CA TYR A 242 17.13 -2.43 -6.23
C TYR A 242 17.38 -1.01 -6.78
N ARG A 243 18.66 -0.57 -6.86
CA ARG A 243 18.99 0.76 -7.43
C ARG A 243 18.57 0.86 -8.91
N TYR A 244 18.80 -0.21 -9.68
CA TYR A 244 18.36 -0.31 -11.07
C TYR A 244 16.84 -0.15 -11.16
N LEU A 245 16.07 -0.90 -10.37
CA LEU A 245 14.61 -0.86 -10.37
C LEU A 245 14.10 0.55 -10.03
N VAL A 246 14.55 1.15 -8.94
CA VAL A 246 14.07 2.48 -8.50
C VAL A 246 14.44 3.55 -9.53
N ARG A 247 15.66 3.53 -10.08
CA ARG A 247 16.09 4.49 -11.12
C ARG A 247 15.21 4.40 -12.36
N ASN A 248 14.88 3.19 -12.81
CA ASN A 248 14.02 3.01 -13.98
C ASN A 248 12.56 3.35 -13.70
N LEU A 249 12.04 2.99 -12.53
CA LEU A 249 10.67 3.38 -12.14
C LEU A 249 10.46 4.89 -12.15
N TYR A 250 11.46 5.64 -11.72
CA TYR A 250 11.37 7.09 -11.59
C TYR A 250 12.17 7.85 -12.65
N SER A 251 12.52 7.19 -13.78
CA SER A 251 12.88 7.94 -14.99
C SER A 251 11.67 8.76 -15.44
N TYR A 252 11.94 9.94 -16.02
CA TYR A 252 10.87 10.86 -16.43
C TYR A 252 9.83 10.19 -17.33
N ASP A 253 10.28 9.46 -18.35
CA ASP A 253 9.39 8.81 -19.33
C ASP A 253 8.52 7.73 -18.68
N ASN A 254 9.13 6.81 -17.92
CA ASN A 254 8.41 5.73 -17.28
C ASN A 254 7.39 6.24 -16.23
N PHE A 255 7.77 7.26 -15.46
CA PHE A 255 6.87 7.86 -14.48
C PHE A 255 5.70 8.58 -15.15
N ALA A 256 6.00 9.42 -16.17
CA ALA A 256 4.98 10.16 -16.89
C ALA A 256 4.00 9.24 -17.62
N GLU A 257 4.49 8.18 -18.28
CA GLU A 257 3.64 7.18 -18.94
C GLU A 257 2.65 6.54 -17.96
N ARG A 258 3.13 6.07 -16.79
CA ARG A 258 2.27 5.46 -15.77
C ARG A 258 1.22 6.42 -15.26
N LEU A 259 1.61 7.66 -14.98
CA LEU A 259 0.69 8.68 -14.48
C LEU A 259 -0.41 8.99 -15.50
N ILE A 260 -0.03 9.23 -16.76
CA ILE A 260 -0.98 9.52 -17.84
C ILE A 260 -1.94 8.35 -18.05
N ASN A 261 -1.43 7.12 -18.06
CA ASN A 261 -2.27 5.93 -18.25
C ASN A 261 -3.21 5.69 -17.06
N ALA A 262 -2.77 5.90 -15.83
CA ALA A 262 -3.64 5.80 -14.64
C ALA A 262 -4.79 6.81 -14.69
N VAL A 263 -4.53 8.05 -15.10
CA VAL A 263 -5.55 9.09 -15.26
C VAL A 263 -6.54 8.69 -16.37
N LYS A 264 -6.06 8.27 -17.54
CA LYS A 264 -6.92 7.82 -18.65
C LYS A 264 -7.82 6.63 -18.29
N LEU A 265 -7.36 5.72 -17.44
CA LEU A 265 -8.20 4.61 -16.94
C LEU A 265 -9.38 5.11 -16.12
N GLY A 266 -9.17 6.11 -15.26
CA GLY A 266 -10.24 6.72 -14.46
C GLY A 266 -11.26 7.49 -15.31
N GLU A 267 -10.82 8.17 -16.38
CA GLU A 267 -11.70 8.98 -17.25
C GLU A 267 -12.66 8.14 -18.11
N LYS A 268 -12.27 6.93 -18.52
CA LYS A 268 -13.08 6.05 -19.37
C LYS A 268 -14.43 5.63 -18.74
N HIS A 269 -14.56 5.71 -17.43
CA HIS A 269 -15.76 5.28 -16.71
C HIS A 269 -16.67 6.44 -16.28
N GLY A 270 -16.62 7.56 -16.97
CA GLY A 270 -17.71 8.54 -17.01
C GLY A 270 -17.84 9.51 -15.83
N ILE A 271 -16.78 9.65 -15.02
CA ILE A 271 -16.77 10.71 -13.99
C ILE A 271 -15.91 11.86 -14.52
N LYS A 272 -16.56 12.69 -15.37
CA LYS A 272 -15.98 13.99 -15.72
C LYS A 272 -15.76 14.75 -14.42
N GLY A 273 -14.49 15.04 -14.11
CA GLY A 273 -14.15 15.96 -13.06
C GLY A 273 -14.86 17.29 -13.34
N ARG A 274 -15.71 17.69 -12.41
CA ARG A 274 -16.22 19.08 -12.38
C ARG A 274 -15.24 19.91 -11.61
#